data_122a511285380c5e7ae5117720a87272
#
_entry.id   122a511285380c5e7ae5117720a87272
#
_cell.length_a   1.000
_cell.length_b   1.000
_cell.length_c   1.000
_cell.angle_alpha   90.00
_cell.angle_beta   90.00
_cell.angle_gamma   90.00
#
_symmetry.space_group_name_H-M   'P 1'
#
loop_
_entity.id
_entity.type
_entity.pdbx_description
1 polymer ?
#
loop_
_entity_poly.entity_id
_entity_poly.type
_entity_poly.pdbx_seq_one_letter_code
_entity_poly.pdbx_strand_id
1 'polypeptide(L)'
;MVYSASSDILLVNGFKPATYGIRQAIYAVIAFFCFATLAFFLRLELFKRTKFVAWFLGISMFLLFYLIVLKVFKGSDAAVNGAVGWIDLKVIRIQPLEIAKLALVIYLAYYLDRHDGSFRQGNIVNNLIRPAVLSGVMMLLVIVEPDLGGTAILATIVIIMFSLSGVPAKNALFCLIGIGIVVFFLVFLIVKWNPDFLQSSYQYQRLMSFLHPFELEQKGGAQLVNSYYAIHNGGLFGVGLGNSMQKRGYLPEPYTDFILAIAAEEIGVIGALLVLGLLFYLMWSIMEVGLHASTQFNALVCFGVTTIIFTETLFNVGAVLGLLPITGVTLPFISYGGSSLIVLSASIGLVLNIAANERIKKEEELADEYQS
;
A
#
# COMPACT_ATOMS: atom_id res chain seq x y z
N MET A 1 1.62 11.39 16.19
CA MET A 1 0.59 11.74 15.17
C MET A 1 -0.73 11.00 15.37
N VAL A 2 -0.81 9.64 15.38
CA VAL A 2 -2.08 8.90 15.52
C VAL A 2 -2.87 9.32 16.76
N TYR A 3 -2.24 9.42 17.93
CA TYR A 3 -2.91 9.88 19.15
C TYR A 3 -3.48 11.31 18.97
N SER A 4 -2.70 12.24 18.45
CA SER A 4 -3.15 13.61 18.22
C SER A 4 -4.34 13.66 17.24
N ALA A 5 -4.24 12.97 16.11
CA ALA A 5 -5.26 12.98 15.08
C ALA A 5 -6.57 12.28 15.48
N SER A 6 -6.55 11.37 16.47
CA SER A 6 -7.71 10.57 16.85
C SER A 6 -8.37 10.97 18.17
N SER A 7 -7.67 11.73 19.04
CA SER A 7 -8.13 12.05 20.40
C SER A 7 -9.49 12.74 20.45
N ASP A 8 -9.67 13.76 19.63
CA ASP A 8 -10.84 14.62 19.67
C ASP A 8 -12.09 13.93 19.13
N ILE A 9 -11.95 13.21 18.01
CA ILE A 9 -13.07 12.46 17.43
C ILE A 9 -13.53 11.31 18.33
N LEU A 10 -12.59 10.69 19.08
CA LEU A 10 -12.93 9.66 20.05
C LEU A 10 -13.69 10.23 21.24
N LEU A 11 -13.31 11.42 21.73
CA LEU A 11 -14.02 12.12 22.79
C LEU A 11 -15.46 12.46 22.38
N VAL A 12 -15.64 13.00 21.17
CA VAL A 12 -16.98 13.35 20.64
C VAL A 12 -17.88 12.11 20.56
N ASN A 13 -17.31 10.95 20.21
CA ASN A 13 -18.02 9.66 20.12
C ASN A 13 -18.13 8.93 21.47
N GLY A 14 -17.73 9.53 22.59
CA GLY A 14 -17.83 8.92 23.93
C GLY A 14 -16.79 7.83 24.23
N PHE A 15 -15.74 7.73 23.42
CA PHE A 15 -14.63 6.79 23.65
C PHE A 15 -13.47 7.44 24.39
N LYS A 16 -12.58 6.62 24.99
CA LYS A 16 -11.36 7.12 25.61
C LYS A 16 -10.40 7.69 24.55
N PRO A 17 -9.85 8.90 24.71
CA PRO A 17 -8.99 9.55 23.71
C PRO A 17 -7.76 8.77 23.32
N ALA A 18 -7.23 7.97 24.25
CA ALA A 18 -6.02 7.17 24.05
C ALA A 18 -6.25 5.83 23.31
N THR A 19 -7.50 5.47 22.99
CA THR A 19 -7.84 4.13 22.46
C THR A 19 -7.06 3.77 21.21
N TYR A 20 -7.01 4.65 20.20
CA TYR A 20 -6.28 4.35 18.97
C TYR A 20 -4.77 4.48 19.14
N GLY A 21 -4.31 5.41 19.98
CA GLY A 21 -2.88 5.52 20.32
C GLY A 21 -2.35 4.24 20.99
N ILE A 22 -3.09 3.69 21.97
CA ILE A 22 -2.72 2.43 22.65
C ILE A 22 -2.77 1.25 21.66
N ARG A 23 -3.81 1.13 20.84
CA ARG A 23 -3.89 0.09 19.83
C ARG A 23 -2.73 0.17 18.83
N GLN A 24 -2.39 1.36 18.37
CA GLN A 24 -1.24 1.56 17.48
C GLN A 24 0.09 1.16 18.15
N ALA A 25 0.26 1.45 19.44
CA ALA A 25 1.44 1.02 20.19
C ALA A 25 1.53 -0.52 20.27
N ILE A 26 0.41 -1.20 20.51
CA ILE A 26 0.36 -2.68 20.50
C ILE A 26 0.72 -3.21 19.11
N TYR A 27 0.16 -2.64 18.04
CA TYR A 27 0.51 -3.02 16.67
C TYR A 27 1.98 -2.77 16.36
N ALA A 28 2.57 -1.66 16.86
CA ALA A 28 3.99 -1.36 16.68
C ALA A 28 4.89 -2.40 17.37
N VAL A 29 4.53 -2.86 18.55
CA VAL A 29 5.26 -3.95 19.24
C VAL A 29 5.17 -5.26 18.44
N ILE A 30 3.98 -5.64 17.95
CA ILE A 30 3.82 -6.83 17.12
C ILE A 30 4.62 -6.69 15.82
N ALA A 31 4.54 -5.53 15.17
CA ALA A 31 5.28 -5.21 13.96
C ALA A 31 6.79 -5.31 14.15
N PHE A 32 7.31 -4.84 15.29
CA PHE A 32 8.72 -4.96 15.65
C PHE A 32 9.15 -6.44 15.81
N PHE A 33 8.34 -7.27 16.46
CA PHE A 33 8.62 -8.70 16.55
C PHE A 33 8.58 -9.40 15.19
N CYS A 34 7.60 -9.07 14.33
CA CYS A 34 7.54 -9.61 12.97
C CYS A 34 8.78 -9.18 12.16
N PHE A 35 9.14 -7.89 12.21
CA PHE A 35 10.36 -7.36 11.61
C PHE A 35 11.61 -8.11 12.09
N ALA A 36 11.82 -8.21 13.40
CA ALA A 36 12.99 -8.87 13.98
C ALA A 36 13.05 -10.36 13.60
N THR A 37 11.90 -11.05 13.60
CA THR A 37 11.83 -12.46 13.22
C THR A 37 12.27 -12.66 11.76
N LEU A 38 11.79 -11.83 10.85
CA LEU A 38 12.16 -11.91 9.43
C LEU A 38 13.61 -11.47 9.18
N ALA A 39 14.06 -10.43 9.88
CA ALA A 39 15.41 -9.91 9.70
C ALA A 39 16.51 -10.85 10.19
N PHE A 40 16.30 -11.53 11.34
CA PHE A 40 17.37 -12.23 12.04
C PHE A 40 17.20 -13.74 12.16
N PHE A 41 15.97 -14.27 12.10
CA PHE A 41 15.73 -15.69 12.42
C PHE A 41 15.29 -16.52 11.21
N LEU A 42 14.64 -15.94 10.21
CA LEU A 42 14.18 -16.69 9.06
C LEU A 42 15.24 -16.77 7.95
N ARG A 43 15.44 -17.98 7.41
CA ARG A 43 16.35 -18.19 6.29
C ARG A 43 15.70 -17.77 4.98
N LEU A 44 16.43 -17.03 4.12
CA LEU A 44 15.95 -16.57 2.81
C LEU A 44 15.53 -17.74 1.89
N GLU A 45 16.17 -18.91 2.01
CA GLU A 45 15.83 -20.10 1.22
C GLU A 45 14.37 -20.55 1.42
N LEU A 46 13.75 -20.20 2.57
CA LEU A 46 12.34 -20.51 2.81
C LEU A 46 11.45 -19.81 1.77
N PHE A 47 11.72 -18.56 1.47
CA PHE A 47 10.96 -17.76 0.49
C PHE A 47 11.20 -18.18 -0.96
N LYS A 48 12.28 -18.94 -1.22
CA LYS A 48 12.59 -19.56 -2.52
C LYS A 48 12.01 -20.97 -2.69
N ARG A 49 11.35 -21.53 -1.65
CA ARG A 49 10.74 -22.87 -1.73
C ARG A 49 9.35 -22.78 -2.36
N THR A 50 9.11 -23.57 -3.41
CA THR A 50 7.83 -23.67 -4.14
C THR A 50 6.64 -23.87 -3.19
N LYS A 51 6.78 -24.78 -2.21
CA LYS A 51 5.72 -25.09 -1.25
C LYS A 51 5.37 -23.87 -0.38
N PHE A 52 6.36 -23.13 0.11
CA PHE A 52 6.13 -21.94 0.91
C PHE A 52 5.41 -20.84 0.11
N VAL A 53 5.91 -20.55 -1.09
CA VAL A 53 5.32 -19.53 -1.97
C VAL A 53 3.88 -19.89 -2.33
N ALA A 54 3.62 -21.16 -2.69
CA ALA A 54 2.29 -21.64 -3.02
C ALA A 54 1.32 -21.55 -1.82
N TRP A 55 1.76 -21.93 -0.61
CA TRP A 55 0.96 -21.82 0.61
C TRP A 55 0.68 -20.37 0.98
N PHE A 56 1.70 -19.50 0.95
CA PHE A 56 1.55 -18.09 1.31
C PHE A 56 0.60 -17.36 0.35
N LEU A 57 0.74 -17.61 -0.95
CA LEU A 57 -0.17 -17.09 -1.97
C LEU A 57 -1.57 -17.67 -1.82
N GLY A 58 -1.68 -18.98 -1.60
CA GLY A 58 -2.96 -19.68 -1.42
C GLY A 58 -3.74 -19.17 -0.20
N ILE A 59 -3.05 -18.95 0.93
CA ILE A 59 -3.64 -18.38 2.13
C ILE A 59 -4.11 -16.94 1.86
N SER A 60 -3.31 -16.11 1.18
CA SER A 60 -3.71 -14.74 0.87
C SER A 60 -4.92 -14.67 -0.05
N MET A 61 -4.99 -15.51 -1.07
CA MET A 61 -6.15 -15.63 -1.96
C MET A 61 -7.39 -16.16 -1.22
N PHE A 62 -7.21 -17.13 -0.31
CA PHE A 62 -8.29 -17.64 0.52
C PHE A 62 -8.86 -16.55 1.44
N LEU A 63 -8.00 -15.72 2.05
CA LEU A 63 -8.45 -14.61 2.90
C LEU A 63 -9.22 -13.55 2.10
N LEU A 64 -8.78 -13.21 0.89
CA LEU A 64 -9.52 -12.33 -0.02
C LEU A 64 -10.87 -12.94 -0.40
N PHE A 65 -10.90 -14.22 -0.78
CA PHE A 65 -12.14 -14.91 -1.08
C PHE A 65 -13.10 -14.95 0.13
N TYR A 66 -12.56 -15.15 1.33
CA TYR A 66 -13.34 -15.14 2.57
C TYR A 66 -14.04 -13.79 2.81
N LEU A 67 -13.41 -12.65 2.44
CA LEU A 67 -14.06 -11.34 2.52
C LEU A 67 -15.29 -11.25 1.59
N ILE A 68 -15.20 -11.82 0.38
CA ILE A 68 -16.34 -11.87 -0.55
C ILE A 68 -17.48 -12.70 0.07
N VAL A 69 -17.15 -13.83 0.67
CA VAL A 69 -18.14 -14.67 1.38
C VAL A 69 -18.77 -13.88 2.53
N LEU A 70 -17.98 -13.18 3.35
CA LEU A 70 -18.50 -12.33 4.43
C LEU A 70 -19.43 -11.23 3.90
N LYS A 71 -19.09 -10.61 2.77
CA LYS A 71 -19.93 -9.61 2.11
C LYS A 71 -21.28 -10.18 1.70
N VAL A 72 -21.30 -11.39 1.14
CA VAL A 72 -22.55 -12.05 0.71
C VAL A 72 -23.44 -12.42 1.91
N PHE A 73 -22.85 -12.93 3.01
CA PHE A 73 -23.61 -13.40 4.16
C PHE A 73 -24.02 -12.29 5.14
N LYS A 74 -23.18 -11.28 5.35
CA LYS A 74 -23.43 -10.18 6.32
C LYS A 74 -23.95 -8.89 5.67
N GLY A 75 -23.92 -8.80 4.34
CA GLY A 75 -24.39 -7.61 3.63
C GLY A 75 -23.68 -6.33 4.06
N SER A 76 -24.45 -5.24 4.18
CA SER A 76 -23.96 -3.91 4.58
C SER A 76 -23.45 -3.84 6.02
N ASP A 77 -23.82 -4.76 6.91
CA ASP A 77 -23.43 -4.72 8.33
C ASP A 77 -21.92 -4.99 8.54
N ALA A 78 -21.28 -5.64 7.57
CA ALA A 78 -19.83 -5.87 7.59
C ALA A 78 -19.03 -4.78 6.85
N ALA A 79 -19.71 -3.84 6.19
CA ALA A 79 -19.04 -2.81 5.37
C ALA A 79 -18.55 -1.65 6.24
N VAL A 80 -17.27 -1.31 6.11
CA VAL A 80 -16.69 -0.06 6.62
C VAL A 80 -16.45 0.85 5.41
N ASN A 81 -17.07 2.03 5.41
CA ASN A 81 -16.97 2.98 4.29
C ASN A 81 -17.33 2.34 2.92
N GLY A 82 -18.34 1.47 2.88
CA GLY A 82 -18.85 0.84 1.66
C GLY A 82 -18.06 -0.37 1.15
N ALA A 83 -16.98 -0.77 1.80
CA ALA A 83 -16.18 -1.94 1.45
C ALA A 83 -16.05 -2.91 2.64
N VAL A 84 -16.11 -4.22 2.37
CA VAL A 84 -15.85 -5.28 3.35
C VAL A 84 -14.39 -5.70 3.19
N GLY A 85 -13.46 -4.88 3.68
CA GLY A 85 -12.01 -5.10 3.50
C GLY A 85 -11.30 -5.64 4.77
N TRP A 86 -12.03 -5.86 5.87
CA TRP A 86 -11.42 -6.16 7.17
C TRP A 86 -12.02 -7.41 7.79
N ILE A 87 -11.16 -8.25 8.37
CA ILE A 87 -11.54 -9.37 9.23
C ILE A 87 -11.36 -8.92 10.68
N ASP A 88 -12.45 -8.81 11.42
CA ASP A 88 -12.43 -8.41 12.83
C ASP A 88 -12.28 -9.64 13.75
N LEU A 89 -11.13 -9.77 14.38
CA LEU A 89 -10.84 -10.83 15.37
C LEU A 89 -11.06 -10.34 16.81
N LYS A 90 -11.88 -9.31 17.03
CA LYS A 90 -12.19 -8.65 18.32
C LYS A 90 -11.01 -7.84 18.89
N VAL A 91 -9.80 -8.37 18.91
CA VAL A 91 -8.58 -7.72 19.43
C VAL A 91 -7.79 -7.05 18.32
N ILE A 92 -7.67 -7.72 17.18
CA ILE A 92 -6.88 -7.29 16.03
C ILE A 92 -7.80 -7.29 14.79
N ARG A 93 -7.70 -6.25 13.98
CA ARG A 93 -8.31 -6.20 12.65
C ARG A 93 -7.25 -6.51 11.61
N ILE A 94 -7.54 -7.50 10.77
CA ILE A 94 -6.65 -7.91 9.68
C ILE A 94 -7.26 -7.46 8.36
N GLN A 95 -6.44 -6.83 7.53
CA GLN A 95 -6.78 -6.50 6.14
C GLN A 95 -6.06 -7.50 5.22
N PRO A 96 -6.78 -8.45 4.61
CA PRO A 96 -6.19 -9.46 3.74
C PRO A 96 -5.39 -8.90 2.57
N LEU A 97 -5.80 -7.75 2.05
CA LEU A 97 -5.09 -7.05 0.98
C LEU A 97 -3.63 -6.73 1.34
N GLU A 98 -3.35 -6.35 2.59
CA GLU A 98 -1.98 -6.08 3.04
C GLU A 98 -1.09 -7.31 2.87
N ILE A 99 -1.59 -8.47 3.32
CA ILE A 99 -0.90 -9.75 3.17
C ILE A 99 -0.76 -10.12 1.68
N ALA A 100 -1.80 -9.88 0.90
CA ALA A 100 -1.84 -10.21 -0.53
C ALA A 100 -0.79 -9.42 -1.33
N LYS A 101 -0.54 -8.14 -1.01
CA LYS A 101 0.53 -7.33 -1.63
C LYS A 101 1.90 -7.99 -1.47
N LEU A 102 2.27 -8.35 -0.25
CA LEU A 102 3.55 -9.01 0.03
C LEU A 102 3.63 -10.41 -0.58
N ALA A 103 2.53 -11.19 -0.52
CA ALA A 103 2.46 -12.50 -1.13
C ALA A 103 2.63 -12.45 -2.65
N LEU A 104 2.04 -11.44 -3.29
CA LEU A 104 2.20 -11.20 -4.73
C LEU A 104 3.64 -10.84 -5.09
N VAL A 105 4.30 -9.97 -4.33
CA VAL A 105 5.71 -9.62 -4.52
C VAL A 105 6.59 -10.87 -4.43
N ILE A 106 6.45 -11.67 -3.38
CA ILE A 106 7.25 -12.89 -3.19
C ILE A 106 6.98 -13.91 -4.31
N TYR A 107 5.71 -14.09 -4.70
CA TYR A 107 5.34 -14.98 -5.79
C TYR A 107 5.95 -14.54 -7.13
N LEU A 108 5.81 -13.26 -7.46
CA LEU A 108 6.37 -12.74 -8.72
C LEU A 108 7.89 -12.82 -8.73
N ALA A 109 8.56 -12.43 -7.63
CA ALA A 109 10.01 -12.56 -7.50
C ALA A 109 10.48 -14.02 -7.71
N TYR A 110 9.81 -14.97 -7.05
CA TYR A 110 10.09 -16.38 -7.18
C TYR A 110 9.88 -16.90 -8.62
N TYR A 111 8.76 -16.52 -9.24
CA TYR A 111 8.41 -16.99 -10.57
C TYR A 111 9.33 -16.42 -11.64
N LEU A 112 9.60 -15.11 -11.59
CA LEU A 112 10.42 -14.40 -12.57
C LEU A 112 11.89 -14.81 -12.49
N ASP A 113 12.43 -14.99 -11.29
CA ASP A 113 13.80 -15.49 -11.07
C ASP A 113 14.01 -16.86 -11.72
N ARG A 114 13.04 -17.78 -11.57
CA ARG A 114 13.13 -19.12 -12.17
C ARG A 114 13.03 -19.17 -13.69
N HIS A 115 12.46 -18.16 -14.32
CA HIS A 115 12.22 -18.10 -15.76
C HIS A 115 13.10 -17.09 -16.49
N ASP A 116 14.08 -16.46 -15.80
CA ASP A 116 14.95 -15.43 -16.39
C ASP A 116 15.63 -15.87 -17.68
N GLY A 117 16.19 -17.07 -17.72
CA GLY A 117 16.80 -17.63 -18.92
C GLY A 117 15.84 -17.77 -20.11
N SER A 118 14.56 -18.05 -19.86
CA SER A 118 13.54 -18.17 -20.91
C SER A 118 13.10 -16.80 -21.45
N PHE A 119 13.13 -15.77 -20.61
CA PHE A 119 12.85 -14.38 -21.05
C PHE A 119 13.92 -13.89 -22.01
N ARG A 120 15.19 -14.19 -21.72
CA ARG A 120 16.33 -13.85 -22.58
C ARG A 120 16.30 -14.56 -23.92
N GLN A 121 15.65 -15.74 -23.99
CA GLN A 121 15.48 -16.53 -25.23
C GLN A 121 14.25 -16.12 -26.06
N GLY A 122 13.51 -15.07 -25.66
CA GLY A 122 12.38 -14.52 -26.42
C GLY A 122 11.01 -15.15 -26.13
N ASN A 123 10.90 -16.15 -25.25
CA ASN A 123 9.61 -16.77 -24.85
C ASN A 123 8.85 -15.96 -23.80
N ILE A 124 8.78 -14.62 -23.98
CA ILE A 124 8.24 -13.69 -23.00
C ILE A 124 6.75 -13.94 -22.74
N VAL A 125 5.94 -14.00 -23.80
CA VAL A 125 4.48 -14.06 -23.67
C VAL A 125 4.03 -15.34 -22.94
N ASN A 126 4.54 -16.49 -23.35
CA ASN A 126 4.15 -17.77 -22.76
C ASN A 126 4.51 -17.90 -21.28
N ASN A 127 5.61 -17.29 -20.86
CA ASN A 127 6.06 -17.32 -19.47
C ASN A 127 5.37 -16.26 -18.60
N LEU A 128 4.87 -15.16 -19.16
CA LEU A 128 4.13 -14.13 -18.42
C LEU A 128 2.65 -14.45 -18.25
N ILE A 129 2.05 -15.31 -19.08
CA ILE A 129 0.61 -15.63 -19.00
C ILE A 129 0.24 -16.18 -17.60
N ARG A 130 1.00 -17.14 -17.07
CA ARG A 130 0.68 -17.75 -15.76
C ARG A 130 0.70 -16.75 -14.61
N PRO A 131 1.78 -15.98 -14.38
CA PRO A 131 1.79 -14.97 -13.32
C PRO A 131 0.79 -13.83 -13.58
N ALA A 132 0.53 -13.46 -14.85
CA ALA A 132 -0.46 -12.46 -15.20
C ALA A 132 -1.89 -12.93 -14.87
N VAL A 133 -2.26 -14.16 -15.22
CA VAL A 133 -3.58 -14.74 -14.90
C VAL A 133 -3.78 -14.81 -13.39
N LEU A 134 -2.80 -15.27 -12.63
CA LEU A 134 -2.91 -15.39 -11.19
C LEU A 134 -3.00 -14.02 -10.51
N SER A 135 -2.18 -13.06 -10.94
CA SER A 135 -2.29 -11.66 -10.48
C SER A 135 -3.64 -11.05 -10.85
N GLY A 136 -4.13 -11.34 -12.05
CA GLY A 136 -5.46 -10.92 -12.52
C GLY A 136 -6.59 -11.47 -11.64
N VAL A 137 -6.51 -12.73 -11.23
CA VAL A 137 -7.48 -13.32 -10.29
C VAL A 137 -7.42 -12.61 -8.93
N MET A 138 -6.23 -12.33 -8.40
CA MET A 138 -6.10 -11.56 -7.14
C MET A 138 -6.73 -10.17 -7.27
N MET A 139 -6.44 -9.44 -8.35
CA MET A 139 -7.05 -8.14 -8.61
C MET A 139 -8.57 -8.23 -8.74
N LEU A 140 -9.10 -9.24 -9.41
CA LEU A 140 -10.54 -9.45 -9.52
C LEU A 140 -11.19 -9.68 -8.16
N LEU A 141 -10.59 -10.47 -7.26
CA LEU A 141 -11.08 -10.65 -5.90
C LEU A 141 -11.19 -9.30 -5.17
N VAL A 142 -10.17 -8.43 -5.29
CA VAL A 142 -10.15 -7.11 -4.66
C VAL A 142 -11.16 -6.13 -5.31
N ILE A 143 -11.36 -6.20 -6.62
CA ILE A 143 -12.40 -5.41 -7.33
C ILE A 143 -13.80 -5.78 -6.84
N VAL A 144 -14.07 -7.06 -6.59
CA VAL A 144 -15.36 -7.52 -6.06
C VAL A 144 -15.61 -7.00 -4.63
N GLU A 145 -14.56 -6.70 -3.86
CA GLU A 145 -14.60 -6.04 -2.55
C GLU A 145 -14.79 -4.50 -2.62
N PRO A 146 -15.11 -3.93 -3.74
CA PRO A 146 -15.00 -2.58 -4.31
C PRO A 146 -13.79 -1.74 -3.81
N ASP A 147 -12.62 -2.34 -3.69
CA ASP A 147 -11.37 -1.63 -3.34
C ASP A 147 -10.55 -1.32 -4.60
N LEU A 148 -10.83 -0.16 -5.22
CA LEU A 148 -10.11 0.31 -6.39
C LEU A 148 -8.67 0.73 -6.05
N GLY A 149 -8.44 1.28 -4.86
CA GLY A 149 -7.10 1.67 -4.40
C GLY A 149 -6.19 0.46 -4.28
N GLY A 150 -6.66 -0.57 -3.59
CA GLY A 150 -5.93 -1.83 -3.46
C GLY A 150 -5.67 -2.52 -4.80
N THR A 151 -6.65 -2.53 -5.70
CA THR A 151 -6.49 -3.06 -7.05
C THR A 151 -5.41 -2.32 -7.83
N ALA A 152 -5.37 -0.99 -7.76
CA ALA A 152 -4.37 -0.17 -8.43
C ALA A 152 -2.96 -0.41 -7.86
N ILE A 153 -2.82 -0.64 -6.56
CA ILE A 153 -1.54 -1.02 -5.93
C ILE A 153 -1.06 -2.37 -6.48
N LEU A 154 -1.93 -3.40 -6.48
CA LEU A 154 -1.58 -4.72 -7.04
C LEU A 154 -1.18 -4.62 -8.51
N ALA A 155 -1.91 -3.85 -9.32
CA ALA A 155 -1.59 -3.62 -10.72
C ALA A 155 -0.22 -2.96 -10.88
N THR A 156 0.10 -1.94 -10.09
CA THR A 156 1.39 -1.25 -10.13
C THR A 156 2.54 -2.21 -9.76
N ILE A 157 2.35 -3.06 -8.74
CA ILE A 157 3.33 -4.10 -8.37
C ILE A 157 3.61 -5.02 -9.56
N VAL A 158 2.57 -5.54 -10.21
CA VAL A 158 2.70 -6.45 -11.36
C VAL A 158 3.45 -5.78 -12.51
N ILE A 159 3.06 -4.56 -12.86
CA ILE A 159 3.66 -3.83 -13.97
C ILE A 159 5.14 -3.55 -13.72
N ILE A 160 5.49 -3.07 -12.53
CA ILE A 160 6.89 -2.75 -12.19
C ILE A 160 7.72 -4.04 -12.15
N MET A 161 7.24 -5.09 -11.49
CA MET A 161 8.00 -6.34 -11.40
C MET A 161 8.17 -7.02 -12.76
N PHE A 162 7.16 -6.99 -13.64
CA PHE A 162 7.31 -7.49 -15.00
C PHE A 162 8.30 -6.65 -15.80
N SER A 163 8.30 -5.32 -15.62
CA SER A 163 9.25 -4.43 -16.30
C SER A 163 10.71 -4.69 -15.90
N LEU A 164 10.93 -5.11 -14.65
CA LEU A 164 12.26 -5.40 -14.11
C LEU A 164 12.73 -6.84 -14.36
N SER A 165 11.87 -7.70 -14.91
CA SER A 165 12.16 -9.13 -15.13
C SER A 165 12.83 -9.46 -16.46
N GLY A 166 13.44 -8.47 -17.15
CA GLY A 166 14.08 -8.67 -18.46
C GLY A 166 13.13 -8.53 -19.65
N VAL A 167 11.88 -8.15 -19.43
CA VAL A 167 10.96 -7.74 -20.49
C VAL A 167 11.49 -6.43 -21.11
N PRO A 168 11.55 -6.30 -22.46
CA PRO A 168 12.00 -5.07 -23.08
C PRO A 168 11.23 -3.85 -22.56
N ALA A 169 11.95 -2.83 -22.11
CA ALA A 169 11.37 -1.63 -21.50
C ALA A 169 10.28 -0.97 -22.39
N LYS A 170 10.38 -1.09 -23.71
CA LYS A 170 9.35 -0.65 -24.66
C LYS A 170 8.01 -1.33 -24.39
N ASN A 171 7.99 -2.65 -24.20
CA ASN A 171 6.76 -3.42 -24.00
C ASN A 171 6.10 -3.07 -22.65
N ALA A 172 6.92 -2.90 -21.61
CA ALA A 172 6.45 -2.44 -20.29
C ALA A 172 5.82 -1.04 -20.39
N LEU A 173 6.49 -0.11 -21.08
CA LEU A 173 5.99 1.25 -21.30
C LEU A 173 4.68 1.25 -22.13
N PHE A 174 4.59 0.44 -23.18
CA PHE A 174 3.36 0.30 -23.96
C PHE A 174 2.20 -0.25 -23.12
N CYS A 175 2.47 -1.23 -22.25
CA CYS A 175 1.44 -1.74 -21.33
C CYS A 175 0.97 -0.65 -20.36
N LEU A 176 1.91 0.11 -19.77
CA LEU A 176 1.60 1.23 -18.86
C LEU A 176 0.74 2.30 -19.54
N ILE A 177 1.17 2.75 -20.72
CA ILE A 177 0.43 3.73 -21.50
C ILE A 177 -0.95 3.17 -21.90
N GLY A 178 -1.02 1.93 -22.35
CA GLY A 178 -2.28 1.28 -22.74
C GLY A 178 -3.26 1.20 -21.56
N ILE A 179 -2.81 0.80 -20.38
CA ILE A 179 -3.63 0.78 -19.15
C ILE A 179 -4.07 2.21 -18.80
N GLY A 180 -3.15 3.18 -18.84
CA GLY A 180 -3.48 4.59 -18.58
C GLY A 180 -4.57 5.14 -19.52
N ILE A 181 -4.47 4.83 -20.82
CA ILE A 181 -5.49 5.22 -21.82
C ILE A 181 -6.83 4.55 -21.52
N VAL A 182 -6.84 3.24 -21.20
CA VAL A 182 -8.08 2.53 -20.88
C VAL A 182 -8.74 3.11 -19.63
N VAL A 183 -7.98 3.34 -18.57
CA VAL A 183 -8.49 3.94 -17.32
C VAL A 183 -9.03 5.35 -17.60
N PHE A 184 -8.27 6.18 -18.31
CA PHE A 184 -8.70 7.53 -18.69
C PHE A 184 -10.02 7.49 -19.49
N PHE A 185 -10.11 6.60 -20.48
CA PHE A 185 -11.30 6.49 -21.33
C PHE A 185 -12.52 5.98 -20.53
N LEU A 186 -12.33 5.02 -19.62
CA LEU A 186 -13.39 4.55 -18.73
C LEU A 186 -13.90 5.67 -17.80
N VAL A 187 -12.98 6.41 -17.18
CA VAL A 187 -13.34 7.56 -16.33
C VAL A 187 -14.08 8.62 -17.16
N PHE A 188 -13.58 8.93 -18.35
CA PHE A 188 -14.24 9.88 -19.27
C PHE A 188 -15.66 9.44 -19.63
N LEU A 189 -15.87 8.16 -19.94
CA LEU A 189 -17.19 7.61 -20.23
C LEU A 189 -18.13 7.70 -19.03
N ILE A 190 -17.65 7.33 -17.84
CA ILE A 190 -18.44 7.37 -16.59
C ILE A 190 -18.89 8.82 -16.29
N VAL A 191 -17.99 9.78 -16.44
CA VAL A 191 -18.29 11.21 -16.21
C VAL A 191 -19.26 11.74 -17.26
N LYS A 192 -19.05 11.41 -18.55
CA LYS A 192 -19.86 11.91 -19.64
C LYS A 192 -21.28 11.33 -19.68
N TRP A 193 -21.43 10.05 -19.42
CA TRP A 193 -22.73 9.37 -19.47
C TRP A 193 -23.50 9.45 -18.16
N ASN A 194 -22.81 9.71 -17.03
CA ASN A 194 -23.39 9.85 -15.70
C ASN A 194 -24.51 8.81 -15.43
N PRO A 195 -24.22 7.50 -15.52
CA PRO A 195 -25.25 6.47 -15.48
C PRO A 195 -25.90 6.37 -14.10
N ASP A 196 -27.22 6.42 -14.05
CA ASP A 196 -28.02 6.48 -12.81
C ASP A 196 -27.71 5.33 -11.84
N PHE A 197 -27.40 4.13 -12.38
CA PHE A 197 -27.07 2.96 -11.56
C PHE A 197 -25.73 3.08 -10.82
N LEU A 198 -24.81 3.97 -11.26
CA LEU A 198 -23.53 4.21 -10.60
C LEU A 198 -23.58 5.37 -9.59
N GLN A 199 -24.54 6.29 -9.70
CA GLN A 199 -24.60 7.50 -8.87
C GLN A 199 -24.70 7.17 -7.36
N SER A 200 -25.33 6.06 -6.99
CA SER A 200 -25.41 5.58 -5.60
C SER A 200 -24.16 4.84 -5.14
N SER A 201 -23.25 4.50 -6.06
CA SER A 201 -22.04 3.76 -5.69
C SER A 201 -21.01 4.66 -5.00
N TYR A 202 -20.36 4.12 -3.98
CA TYR A 202 -19.34 4.82 -3.19
C TYR A 202 -18.16 5.31 -4.05
N GLN A 203 -17.75 4.51 -5.05
CA GLN A 203 -16.66 4.84 -5.97
C GLN A 203 -16.99 6.03 -6.86
N TYR A 204 -18.22 6.07 -7.36
CA TYR A 204 -18.70 7.20 -8.16
C TYR A 204 -18.74 8.49 -7.34
N GLN A 205 -19.24 8.41 -6.10
CA GLN A 205 -19.27 9.57 -5.19
C GLN A 205 -17.87 10.10 -4.90
N ARG A 206 -16.87 9.23 -4.69
CA ARG A 206 -15.46 9.63 -4.53
C ARG A 206 -14.89 10.29 -5.78
N LEU A 207 -15.20 9.76 -6.96
CA LEU A 207 -14.78 10.35 -8.23
C LEU A 207 -15.39 11.74 -8.43
N MET A 208 -16.67 11.90 -8.17
CA MET A 208 -17.35 13.20 -8.28
C MET A 208 -16.84 14.20 -7.24
N SER A 209 -16.60 13.76 -6.03
CA SER A 209 -16.02 14.57 -4.95
C SER A 209 -14.61 15.05 -5.28
N PHE A 210 -13.84 14.25 -6.04
CA PHE A 210 -12.53 14.65 -6.55
C PHE A 210 -12.63 15.68 -7.67
N LEU A 211 -13.59 15.52 -8.62
CA LEU A 211 -13.76 16.41 -9.76
C LEU A 211 -14.41 17.75 -9.37
N HIS A 212 -15.35 17.74 -8.42
CA HIS A 212 -16.15 18.89 -7.99
C HIS A 212 -16.14 19.03 -6.46
N PRO A 213 -14.97 19.18 -5.78
CA PRO A 213 -14.88 19.11 -4.33
C PRO A 213 -15.65 20.22 -3.64
N PHE A 214 -15.61 21.45 -4.16
CA PHE A 214 -16.27 22.61 -3.57
C PHE A 214 -17.78 22.59 -3.76
N GLU A 215 -18.28 22.06 -4.89
CA GLU A 215 -19.72 21.95 -5.14
C GLU A 215 -20.36 20.86 -4.28
N LEU A 216 -19.57 19.84 -3.91
CA LEU A 216 -20.00 18.71 -3.10
C LEU A 216 -19.50 18.78 -1.65
N GLU A 217 -19.10 19.94 -1.16
CA GLU A 217 -18.53 20.12 0.18
C GLU A 217 -19.41 19.54 1.29
N GLN A 218 -20.73 19.68 1.20
CA GLN A 218 -21.66 19.15 2.20
C GLN A 218 -21.98 17.65 2.07
N LYS A 219 -21.48 16.97 1.02
CA LYS A 219 -21.80 15.56 0.74
C LYS A 219 -20.58 14.65 0.82
N GLY A 220 -19.69 14.71 -0.15
CA GLY A 220 -18.51 13.84 -0.22
C GLY A 220 -17.22 14.63 -0.41
N GLY A 221 -17.29 15.88 -0.88
CA GLY A 221 -16.17 16.78 -1.08
C GLY A 221 -15.54 17.30 0.20
N ALA A 222 -16.26 17.24 1.34
CA ALA A 222 -15.79 17.71 2.63
C ALA A 222 -14.38 17.21 3.02
N GLN A 223 -14.09 15.94 2.72
CA GLN A 223 -12.78 15.37 3.02
C GLN A 223 -11.64 16.13 2.32
N LEU A 224 -11.82 16.41 1.04
CA LEU A 224 -10.79 17.07 0.23
C LEU A 224 -10.69 18.56 0.56
N VAL A 225 -11.83 19.25 0.70
CA VAL A 225 -11.85 20.68 1.06
C VAL A 225 -11.24 20.93 2.44
N ASN A 226 -11.59 20.10 3.44
CA ASN A 226 -11.03 20.21 4.78
C ASN A 226 -9.53 19.83 4.82
N SER A 227 -9.05 18.97 3.93
CA SER A 227 -7.60 18.73 3.80
C SER A 227 -6.87 19.98 3.29
N TYR A 228 -7.45 20.72 2.35
CA TYR A 228 -6.88 22.01 1.90
C TYR A 228 -6.87 23.06 3.01
N TYR A 229 -7.94 23.14 3.81
CA TYR A 229 -7.98 24.03 4.98
C TYR A 229 -6.92 23.62 6.02
N ALA A 230 -6.72 22.34 6.28
CA ALA A 230 -5.68 21.85 7.17
C ALA A 230 -4.28 22.30 6.73
N ILE A 231 -3.95 22.08 5.46
CA ILE A 231 -2.64 22.47 4.90
C ILE A 231 -2.47 24.00 4.93
N HIS A 232 -3.51 24.74 4.57
CA HIS A 232 -3.48 26.22 4.60
C HIS A 232 -3.27 26.75 6.02
N ASN A 233 -4.04 26.26 7.00
CA ASN A 233 -3.96 26.68 8.40
C ASN A 233 -2.59 26.39 9.01
N GLY A 234 -1.99 25.26 8.65
CA GLY A 234 -0.68 24.86 9.16
C GLY A 234 0.46 25.77 8.67
N GLY A 235 0.34 26.34 7.47
CA GLY A 235 1.40 27.15 6.88
C GLY A 235 2.75 26.42 6.85
N LEU A 236 3.86 27.14 7.00
CA LEU A 236 5.19 26.54 6.94
C LEU A 236 5.58 25.79 8.22
N PHE A 237 5.21 26.27 9.40
CA PHE A 237 5.70 25.79 10.70
C PHE A 237 4.64 25.05 11.54
N GLY A 238 3.38 25.08 11.13
CA GLY A 238 2.26 24.45 11.84
C GLY A 238 1.69 25.28 12.99
N VAL A 239 0.52 24.87 13.46
CA VAL A 239 -0.18 25.47 14.61
C VAL A 239 0.25 24.85 15.95
N GLY A 240 1.15 23.88 15.93
CA GLY A 240 1.61 23.11 17.08
C GLY A 240 0.91 21.77 17.23
N LEU A 241 1.63 20.79 17.77
CA LEU A 241 1.11 19.44 18.01
C LEU A 241 -0.13 19.49 18.92
N GLY A 242 -1.19 18.80 18.52
CA GLY A 242 -2.45 18.76 19.27
C GLY A 242 -3.41 19.91 18.97
N ASN A 243 -3.03 20.93 18.20
CA ASN A 243 -3.82 22.13 17.98
C ASN A 243 -4.57 22.17 16.64
N SER A 244 -4.54 21.09 15.84
CA SER A 244 -5.30 21.04 14.59
C SER A 244 -6.80 21.30 14.84
N MET A 245 -7.39 22.17 14.03
CA MET A 245 -8.83 22.43 14.02
C MET A 245 -9.58 21.37 13.24
N GLN A 246 -8.99 20.90 12.13
CA GLN A 246 -9.65 19.98 11.21
C GLN A 246 -9.92 18.59 11.81
N LYS A 247 -9.10 18.14 12.77
CA LYS A 247 -9.33 16.87 13.50
C LYS A 247 -10.53 16.89 14.44
N ARG A 248 -11.09 18.06 14.78
CA ARG A 248 -12.22 18.23 15.71
C ARG A 248 -13.57 17.91 15.10
N GLY A 249 -13.61 17.02 14.11
CA GLY A 249 -14.82 16.54 13.46
C GLY A 249 -15.10 17.13 12.09
N TYR A 250 -14.30 18.09 11.63
CA TYR A 250 -14.42 18.66 10.27
C TYR A 250 -13.89 17.70 9.21
N LEU A 251 -12.71 17.07 9.46
CA LEU A 251 -12.10 16.12 8.54
C LEU A 251 -12.48 14.69 8.95
N PRO A 252 -13.25 13.95 8.14
CA PRO A 252 -13.48 12.52 8.34
C PRO A 252 -12.18 11.73 8.21
N GLU A 253 -12.03 10.66 9.03
CA GLU A 253 -10.87 9.76 9.01
C GLU A 253 -9.50 10.49 9.13
N PRO A 254 -9.32 11.44 10.08
CA PRO A 254 -8.11 12.25 10.19
C PRO A 254 -6.88 11.48 10.64
N TYR A 255 -7.06 10.26 11.17
CA TYR A 255 -6.00 9.38 11.70
C TYR A 255 -5.60 8.26 10.74
N THR A 256 -6.33 8.07 9.63
CA THR A 256 -6.06 7.06 8.59
C THR A 256 -5.60 7.72 7.29
N ASP A 257 -6.54 8.01 6.39
CA ASP A 257 -6.28 8.43 5.01
C ASP A 257 -5.76 9.88 4.93
N PHE A 258 -6.18 10.74 5.85
CA PHE A 258 -5.86 12.16 5.88
C PHE A 258 -4.89 12.57 6.97
N ILE A 259 -4.15 11.63 7.56
CA ILE A 259 -3.19 11.94 8.63
C ILE A 259 -2.11 12.92 8.17
N LEU A 260 -1.75 12.92 6.88
CA LEU A 260 -0.79 13.87 6.33
C LEU A 260 -1.33 15.31 6.34
N ALA A 261 -2.62 15.50 6.10
CA ALA A 261 -3.25 16.82 6.21
C ALA A 261 -3.20 17.34 7.66
N ILE A 262 -3.50 16.47 8.64
CA ILE A 262 -3.38 16.82 10.07
C ILE A 262 -1.91 17.07 10.45
N ALA A 263 -0.98 16.27 9.92
CA ALA A 263 0.45 16.50 10.12
C ALA A 263 0.86 17.88 9.56
N ALA A 264 0.43 18.21 8.34
CA ALA A 264 0.70 19.51 7.75
C ALA A 264 0.08 20.67 8.55
N GLU A 265 -1.11 20.49 9.15
CA GLU A 265 -1.70 21.49 10.03
C GLU A 265 -0.92 21.63 11.34
N GLU A 266 -0.53 20.54 11.99
CA GLU A 266 0.13 20.57 13.31
C GLU A 266 1.61 20.93 13.27
N ILE A 267 2.38 20.36 12.34
CA ILE A 267 3.85 20.55 12.25
C ILE A 267 4.28 21.34 11.00
N GLY A 268 3.32 21.84 10.25
CA GLY A 268 3.53 22.65 9.05
C GLY A 268 3.98 21.84 7.83
N VAL A 269 4.06 22.52 6.70
CA VAL A 269 4.51 21.94 5.44
C VAL A 269 5.96 21.42 5.55
N ILE A 270 6.84 22.12 6.27
CA ILE A 270 8.24 21.70 6.48
C ILE A 270 8.27 20.36 7.24
N GLY A 271 7.47 20.19 8.30
CA GLY A 271 7.38 18.94 9.04
C GLY A 271 6.80 17.80 8.19
N ALA A 272 5.76 18.08 7.40
CA ALA A 272 5.19 17.11 6.47
C ALA A 272 6.22 16.67 5.39
N LEU A 273 6.97 17.61 4.82
CA LEU A 273 8.04 17.31 3.86
C LEU A 273 9.18 16.50 4.48
N LEU A 274 9.51 16.74 5.76
CA LEU A 274 10.50 15.91 6.46
C LEU A 274 10.03 14.46 6.59
N VAL A 275 8.77 14.24 6.95
CA VAL A 275 8.17 12.89 7.02
C VAL A 275 8.22 12.20 5.65
N LEU A 276 7.83 12.88 4.58
CA LEU A 276 7.90 12.35 3.22
C LEU A 276 9.34 12.12 2.76
N GLY A 277 10.27 13.00 3.15
CA GLY A 277 11.71 12.84 2.89
C GLY A 277 12.30 11.58 3.55
N LEU A 278 11.89 11.27 4.79
CA LEU A 278 12.29 10.03 5.46
C LEU A 278 11.72 8.78 4.77
N LEU A 279 10.46 8.82 4.31
CA LEU A 279 9.88 7.73 3.51
C LEU A 279 10.62 7.56 2.18
N PHE A 280 10.96 8.65 1.51
CA PHE A 280 11.75 8.61 0.27
C PHE A 280 13.15 8.04 0.51
N TYR A 281 13.82 8.45 1.60
CA TYR A 281 15.12 7.91 1.99
C TYR A 281 15.06 6.40 2.27
N LEU A 282 14.00 5.95 2.94
CA LEU A 282 13.77 4.52 3.17
C LEU A 282 13.60 3.76 1.84
N MET A 283 12.77 4.27 0.93
CA MET A 283 12.57 3.67 -0.40
C MET A 283 13.88 3.62 -1.19
N TRP A 284 14.67 4.70 -1.16
CA TRP A 284 15.98 4.75 -1.78
C TRP A 284 16.93 3.69 -1.22
N SER A 285 17.01 3.56 0.11
CA SER A 285 17.86 2.56 0.76
C SER A 285 17.45 1.12 0.41
N ILE A 286 16.15 0.82 0.33
CA ILE A 286 15.66 -0.49 -0.09
C ILE A 286 16.03 -0.76 -1.56
N MET A 287 15.87 0.24 -2.42
CA MET A 287 16.21 0.15 -3.84
C MET A 287 17.72 -0.07 -4.04
N GLU A 288 18.55 0.58 -3.25
CA GLU A 288 20.01 0.40 -3.28
C GLU A 288 20.40 -1.03 -2.94
N VAL A 289 19.78 -1.65 -1.93
CA VAL A 289 19.97 -3.08 -1.62
C VAL A 289 19.59 -3.94 -2.83
N GLY A 290 18.47 -3.64 -3.48
CA GLY A 290 18.01 -4.37 -4.67
C GLY A 290 18.95 -4.25 -5.87
N LEU A 291 19.53 -3.06 -6.09
CA LEU A 291 20.47 -2.82 -7.19
C LEU A 291 21.80 -3.59 -7.03
N HIS A 292 22.21 -3.83 -5.78
CA HIS A 292 23.45 -4.56 -5.47
C HIS A 292 23.24 -6.04 -5.13
N ALA A 293 22.00 -6.53 -5.25
CA ALA A 293 21.67 -7.91 -4.95
C ALA A 293 22.29 -8.91 -5.94
N SER A 294 22.90 -9.98 -5.43
CA SER A 294 23.56 -11.02 -6.22
C SER A 294 22.59 -11.95 -6.97
N THR A 295 21.32 -12.01 -6.57
CA THR A 295 20.29 -12.83 -7.21
C THR A 295 19.11 -12.00 -7.67
N GLN A 296 18.51 -12.39 -8.79
CA GLN A 296 17.34 -11.70 -9.33
C GLN A 296 16.14 -11.76 -8.35
N PHE A 297 15.97 -12.86 -7.62
CA PHE A 297 14.96 -12.97 -6.59
C PHE A 297 15.10 -11.86 -5.53
N ASN A 298 16.31 -11.68 -4.97
CA ASN A 298 16.58 -10.67 -3.95
C ASN A 298 16.32 -9.26 -4.47
N ALA A 299 16.78 -8.96 -5.70
CA ALA A 299 16.54 -7.69 -6.37
C ALA A 299 15.03 -7.41 -6.54
N LEU A 300 14.28 -8.37 -7.08
CA LEU A 300 12.84 -8.24 -7.33
C LEU A 300 12.03 -8.09 -6.03
N VAL A 301 12.41 -8.77 -4.94
CA VAL A 301 11.77 -8.56 -3.63
C VAL A 301 11.98 -7.13 -3.15
N CYS A 302 13.20 -6.61 -3.20
CA CYS A 302 13.50 -5.23 -2.80
C CYS A 302 12.71 -4.21 -3.65
N PHE A 303 12.69 -4.37 -4.97
CA PHE A 303 11.92 -3.50 -5.85
C PHE A 303 10.42 -3.62 -5.63
N GLY A 304 9.90 -4.82 -5.37
CA GLY A 304 8.49 -5.03 -5.04
C GLY A 304 8.08 -4.34 -3.73
N VAL A 305 8.90 -4.45 -2.68
CA VAL A 305 8.67 -3.75 -1.40
C VAL A 305 8.74 -2.24 -1.58
N THR A 306 9.73 -1.73 -2.32
CA THR A 306 9.81 -0.30 -2.66
C THR A 306 8.55 0.15 -3.39
N THR A 307 8.06 -0.65 -4.34
CA THR A 307 6.85 -0.36 -5.11
C THR A 307 5.61 -0.26 -4.22
N ILE A 308 5.45 -1.15 -3.24
CA ILE A 308 4.34 -1.07 -2.27
C ILE A 308 4.37 0.28 -1.55
N ILE A 309 5.51 0.62 -0.92
CA ILE A 309 5.65 1.85 -0.12
C ILE A 309 5.47 3.08 -1.01
N PHE A 310 6.05 3.09 -2.21
CA PHE A 310 5.93 4.19 -3.17
C PHE A 310 4.49 4.42 -3.60
N THR A 311 3.78 3.35 -3.99
CA THR A 311 2.42 3.47 -4.51
C THR A 311 1.44 3.89 -3.42
N GLU A 312 1.57 3.36 -2.21
CA GLU A 312 0.76 3.78 -1.06
C GLU A 312 1.01 5.26 -0.72
N THR A 313 2.28 5.68 -0.69
CA THR A 313 2.64 7.08 -0.45
C THR A 313 2.08 7.98 -1.54
N LEU A 314 2.22 7.60 -2.80
CA LEU A 314 1.72 8.36 -3.95
C LEU A 314 0.20 8.53 -3.91
N PHE A 315 -0.55 7.46 -3.62
CA PHE A 315 -2.01 7.54 -3.55
C PHE A 315 -2.48 8.34 -2.35
N ASN A 316 -1.84 8.20 -1.18
CA ASN A 316 -2.20 8.98 -0.01
C ASN A 316 -1.91 10.47 -0.20
N VAL A 317 -0.68 10.82 -0.57
CA VAL A 317 -0.27 12.21 -0.84
C VAL A 317 -1.10 12.81 -1.96
N GLY A 318 -1.29 12.06 -3.06
CA GLY A 318 -2.09 12.49 -4.19
C GLY A 318 -3.55 12.77 -3.82
N ALA A 319 -4.16 11.96 -2.95
CA ALA A 319 -5.50 12.17 -2.45
C ALA A 319 -5.59 13.41 -1.54
N VAL A 320 -4.65 13.57 -0.61
CA VAL A 320 -4.61 14.73 0.32
C VAL A 320 -4.43 16.05 -0.42
N LEU A 321 -3.64 16.05 -1.51
CA LEU A 321 -3.40 17.23 -2.34
C LEU A 321 -4.45 17.42 -3.45
N GLY A 322 -5.41 16.51 -3.60
CA GLY A 322 -6.39 16.55 -4.68
C GLY A 322 -5.81 16.34 -6.08
N LEU A 323 -4.72 15.62 -6.19
CA LEU A 323 -4.11 15.20 -7.47
C LEU A 323 -4.65 13.85 -7.94
N LEU A 324 -5.14 13.04 -7.02
CA LEU A 324 -5.73 11.72 -7.25
C LEU A 324 -7.05 11.59 -6.50
N PRO A 325 -7.98 10.76 -6.99
CA PRO A 325 -9.21 10.45 -6.25
C PRO A 325 -8.90 9.83 -4.89
N ILE A 326 -9.76 10.07 -3.90
CA ILE A 326 -9.62 9.49 -2.56
C ILE A 326 -9.80 7.98 -2.64
N THR A 327 -8.75 7.22 -2.35
CA THR A 327 -8.73 5.76 -2.44
C THR A 327 -8.88 5.06 -1.09
N GLY A 328 -8.67 5.77 0.02
CA GLY A 328 -8.67 5.17 1.35
C GLY A 328 -7.37 4.45 1.70
N VAL A 329 -6.31 4.69 0.93
CA VAL A 329 -4.98 4.11 1.16
C VAL A 329 -4.26 4.88 2.27
N THR A 330 -3.73 4.15 3.24
CA THR A 330 -3.01 4.73 4.38
C THR A 330 -1.60 5.18 4.00
N LEU A 331 -1.07 6.22 4.66
CA LEU A 331 0.33 6.62 4.51
C LEU A 331 1.23 5.62 5.28
N PRO A 332 2.19 4.97 4.62
CA PRO A 332 3.07 3.97 5.22
C PRO A 332 3.69 4.43 6.54
N PHE A 333 3.64 3.59 7.57
CA PHE A 333 4.20 3.80 8.93
C PHE A 333 3.62 4.96 9.74
N ILE A 334 2.91 5.91 9.13
CA ILE A 334 2.41 7.13 9.77
C ILE A 334 0.94 7.00 10.16
N SER A 335 0.12 6.48 9.23
CA SER A 335 -1.32 6.32 9.45
C SER A 335 -1.64 5.27 10.52
N TYR A 336 -2.80 5.41 11.13
CA TYR A 336 -3.39 4.34 11.92
C TYR A 336 -3.76 3.17 11.01
N GLY A 337 -3.07 2.03 11.19
CA GLY A 337 -3.31 0.83 10.39
C GLY A 337 -2.52 -0.35 10.93
N GLY A 338 -3.16 -1.21 11.74
CA GLY A 338 -2.48 -2.34 12.37
C GLY A 338 -1.89 -3.32 11.36
N SER A 339 -2.68 -3.77 10.39
CA SER A 339 -2.23 -4.75 9.38
C SER A 339 -1.17 -4.18 8.46
N SER A 340 -1.36 -2.95 7.99
CA SER A 340 -0.39 -2.26 7.13
C SER A 340 0.96 -2.12 7.84
N LEU A 341 0.96 -1.64 9.09
CA LEU A 341 2.18 -1.50 9.88
C LEU A 341 2.92 -2.83 10.07
N ILE A 342 2.19 -3.91 10.40
CA ILE A 342 2.78 -5.24 10.61
C ILE A 342 3.38 -5.78 9.31
N VAL A 343 2.65 -5.71 8.19
CA VAL A 343 3.11 -6.27 6.91
C VAL A 343 4.24 -5.44 6.32
N LEU A 344 4.18 -4.11 6.39
CA LEU A 344 5.27 -3.25 5.94
C LEU A 344 6.54 -3.46 6.77
N SER A 345 6.41 -3.57 8.10
CA SER A 345 7.55 -3.88 8.97
C SER A 345 8.14 -5.26 8.67
N ALA A 346 7.30 -6.27 8.44
CA ALA A 346 7.73 -7.59 7.98
C ALA A 346 8.48 -7.52 6.64
N SER A 347 7.97 -6.72 5.70
CA SER A 347 8.62 -6.49 4.39
C SER A 347 10.00 -5.86 4.53
N ILE A 348 10.15 -4.87 5.42
CA ILE A 348 11.46 -4.25 5.73
C ILE A 348 12.38 -5.27 6.41
N GLY A 349 11.87 -6.11 7.31
CA GLY A 349 12.64 -7.19 7.93
C GLY A 349 13.20 -8.16 6.89
N LEU A 350 12.41 -8.50 5.87
CA LEU A 350 12.86 -9.34 4.77
C LEU A 350 13.96 -8.66 3.93
N VAL A 351 13.82 -7.36 3.63
CA VAL A 351 14.85 -6.58 2.92
C VAL A 351 16.14 -6.50 3.73
N LEU A 352 16.06 -6.28 5.05
CA LEU A 352 17.23 -6.25 5.91
C LEU A 352 17.95 -7.62 5.95
N ASN A 353 17.20 -8.71 5.97
CA ASN A 353 17.74 -10.06 5.86
C ASN A 353 18.49 -10.26 4.53
N ILE A 354 17.91 -9.79 3.41
CA ILE A 354 18.58 -9.79 2.10
C ILE A 354 19.89 -9.01 2.20
N ALA A 355 19.87 -7.78 2.70
CA ALA A 355 21.05 -6.92 2.81
C ALA A 355 22.17 -7.55 3.65
N ALA A 356 21.80 -8.19 4.77
CA ALA A 356 22.77 -8.87 5.63
C ALA A 356 23.42 -10.07 4.92
N ASN A 357 22.65 -10.90 4.21
CA ASN A 357 23.18 -12.05 3.48
C ASN A 357 24.06 -11.62 2.28
N GLU A 358 23.70 -10.56 1.57
CA GLU A 358 24.52 -10.02 0.48
C GLU A 358 25.87 -9.49 1.01
N ARG A 359 25.87 -8.86 2.18
CA ARG A 359 27.08 -8.38 2.82
C ARG A 359 27.99 -9.53 3.26
N ILE A 360 27.47 -10.57 3.90
CA ILE A 360 28.23 -11.75 4.31
C ILE A 360 28.87 -12.40 3.09
N LYS A 361 28.11 -12.60 2.01
CA LYS A 361 28.63 -13.19 0.77
C LYS A 361 29.77 -12.39 0.18
N LYS A 362 29.66 -11.05 0.16
CA LYS A 362 30.73 -10.18 -0.34
C LYS A 362 31.97 -10.25 0.53
N GLU A 363 31.84 -10.37 1.86
CA GLU A 363 32.97 -10.52 2.77
C GLU A 363 33.67 -11.89 2.58
N GLU A 364 32.93 -12.96 2.30
CA GLU A 364 33.48 -14.29 1.95
C GLU A 364 34.24 -14.27 0.62
N GLU A 365 33.68 -13.67 -0.43
CA GLU A 365 34.34 -13.52 -1.74
C GLU A 365 35.67 -12.75 -1.63
N LEU A 366 35.70 -11.67 -0.86
CA LEU A 366 36.94 -10.91 -0.60
C LEU A 366 37.97 -11.72 0.17
N ALA A 367 37.53 -12.52 1.16
CA ALA A 367 38.46 -13.37 1.93
C ALA A 367 39.10 -14.46 1.06
N ASP A 368 38.34 -15.05 0.11
CA ASP A 368 38.85 -16.03 -0.84
C ASP A 368 39.84 -15.42 -1.84
N GLU A 369 39.61 -14.18 -2.30
CA GLU A 369 40.55 -13.45 -3.17
C GLU A 369 41.91 -13.17 -2.47
N TYR A 370 41.91 -12.91 -1.16
CA TYR A 370 43.15 -12.69 -0.39
C TYR A 370 43.94 -13.98 -0.10
N GLN A 371 43.28 -15.16 -0.24
CA GLN A 371 43.93 -16.47 0.00
C GLN A 371 44.46 -17.14 -1.29
N SER A 372 44.03 -16.65 -2.45
CA SER A 372 44.46 -17.13 -3.77
C SER A 372 45.68 -16.33 -4.29
#